data_f4cd58e6047996940f1e8e85ca05454c
#
_entry.id   f4cd58e6047996940f1e8e85ca05454c
#
_cell.length_a   1.000
_cell.length_b   1.000
_cell.length_c   1.000
_cell.angle_alpha   90.00
_cell.angle_beta   90.00
_cell.angle_gamma   90.00
#
_symmetry.space_group_name_H-M   'P 1'
#
loop_
_entity.id
_entity.type
_entity.pdbx_description
1 polymer ?
#
loop_
_entity_poly.entity_id
_entity_poly.type
_entity_poly.pdbx_seq_one_letter_code
_entity_poly.pdbx_strand_id
1 'polypeptide(L)'
;MKKRNNKIIVLVLIAIIFLVSLLIFILNYSKDDSSFSILEKKWINDNASNVIDISVYNDIPVYGNNGKGVIFDLLDDFTTTYGINFNKISYSVENKSSLKENAFKVISNNTALTDKDILLYEDNYVLVGTKKESIDTIYDMDNLSIGVLSSDMGIISNSLTSVKNISYIQKETIEEIESAIKNEEIEYTIIPYNMYMDLNYIPFFLLH
;
A
#
# COMPACT_ATOMS: atom_id res chain seq x y z
N MET A 1 -60.68 18.06 37.42
CA MET A 1 -60.21 17.36 36.19
C MET A 1 -58.86 17.81 35.65
N LYS A 2 -58.40 19.04 35.83
CA LYS A 2 -57.13 19.58 35.24
C LYS A 2 -55.84 18.89 35.70
N LYS A 3 -55.78 18.43 36.96
CA LYS A 3 -54.57 17.82 37.59
C LYS A 3 -54.21 16.40 37.05
N ARG A 4 -55.17 15.67 36.50
CA ARG A 4 -54.99 14.29 35.96
C ARG A 4 -54.36 14.35 34.56
N ASN A 5 -54.69 15.34 33.76
CA ASN A 5 -54.13 15.52 32.43
C ASN A 5 -52.64 15.86 32.46
N ASN A 6 -52.19 16.65 33.44
CA ASN A 6 -50.77 16.99 33.55
C ASN A 6 -49.87 15.76 33.86
N LYS A 7 -50.39 14.79 34.64
CA LYS A 7 -49.63 13.54 34.91
C LYS A 7 -49.49 12.67 33.69
N ILE A 8 -50.51 12.62 32.83
CA ILE A 8 -50.47 11.88 31.55
C ILE A 8 -49.49 12.52 30.60
N ILE A 9 -49.49 13.86 30.50
CA ILE A 9 -48.54 14.62 29.66
C ILE A 9 -47.10 14.37 30.09
N VAL A 10 -46.83 14.40 31.40
CA VAL A 10 -45.47 14.13 31.96
C VAL A 10 -45.02 12.69 31.63
N LEU A 11 -45.92 11.71 31.75
CA LEU A 11 -45.62 10.31 31.46
C LEU A 11 -45.31 10.11 29.96
N VAL A 12 -46.03 10.76 29.07
CA VAL A 12 -45.78 10.72 27.61
C VAL A 12 -44.46 11.36 27.30
N LEU A 13 -44.08 12.49 27.89
CA LEU A 13 -42.77 13.13 27.71
C LEU A 13 -41.62 12.23 28.15
N ILE A 14 -41.74 11.58 29.30
CA ILE A 14 -40.71 10.64 29.79
C ILE A 14 -40.56 9.45 28.83
N ALA A 15 -41.67 8.90 28.30
CA ALA A 15 -41.65 7.81 27.34
C ALA A 15 -40.95 8.23 26.01
N ILE A 16 -41.21 9.47 25.53
CA ILE A 16 -40.56 10.01 24.33
C ILE A 16 -39.06 10.16 24.57
N ILE A 17 -38.62 10.72 25.69
CA ILE A 17 -37.20 10.89 26.03
C ILE A 17 -36.54 9.52 26.12
N PHE A 18 -37.16 8.50 26.69
CA PHE A 18 -36.64 7.14 26.78
C PHE A 18 -36.50 6.51 25.35
N LEU A 19 -37.51 6.69 24.50
CA LEU A 19 -37.44 6.20 23.12
C LEU A 19 -36.33 6.86 22.31
N VAL A 20 -36.16 8.18 22.46
CA VAL A 20 -35.09 8.90 21.76
C VAL A 20 -33.71 8.47 22.26
N SER A 21 -33.55 8.29 23.57
CA SER A 21 -32.27 7.80 24.14
C SER A 21 -31.96 6.37 23.72
N LEU A 22 -32.97 5.50 23.61
CA LEU A 22 -32.83 4.13 23.08
C LEU A 22 -32.46 4.13 21.60
N LEU A 23 -33.07 5.00 20.82
CA LEU A 23 -32.74 5.16 19.39
C LEU A 23 -31.29 5.65 19.20
N ILE A 24 -30.85 6.62 19.98
CA ILE A 24 -29.46 7.10 19.96
C ILE A 24 -28.49 5.99 20.38
N PHE A 25 -28.85 5.21 21.37
CA PHE A 25 -28.05 4.06 21.82
C PHE A 25 -27.94 3.00 20.72
N ILE A 26 -29.04 2.64 20.04
CA ILE A 26 -29.06 1.69 18.93
C ILE A 26 -28.23 2.21 17.75
N LEU A 27 -28.37 3.49 17.38
CA LEU A 27 -27.60 4.11 16.28
C LEU A 27 -26.10 4.19 16.58
N ASN A 28 -25.71 4.39 17.83
CA ASN A 28 -24.31 4.37 18.24
C ASN A 28 -23.77 2.94 18.36
N TYR A 29 -24.61 1.98 18.78
CA TYR A 29 -24.21 0.57 18.88
C TYR A 29 -24.02 -0.10 17.52
N SER A 30 -24.80 0.29 16.52
CA SER A 30 -24.64 -0.23 15.14
C SER A 30 -23.48 0.40 14.36
N LYS A 31 -22.73 1.34 14.93
CA LYS A 31 -21.51 1.89 14.32
C LYS A 31 -20.24 1.07 14.57
N ASP A 32 -20.32 -0.01 15.34
CA ASP A 32 -19.18 -0.89 15.58
C ASP A 32 -19.11 -1.99 14.50
N ASP A 33 -19.06 -1.55 13.24
CA ASP A 33 -18.85 -2.39 12.05
C ASP A 33 -17.37 -2.80 11.90
N SER A 34 -16.59 -2.81 12.97
CA SER A 34 -15.23 -3.32 12.92
C SER A 34 -15.30 -4.85 12.74
N SER A 35 -14.80 -5.34 11.62
CA SER A 35 -14.61 -6.77 11.34
C SER A 35 -13.60 -7.45 12.28
N PHE A 36 -13.14 -6.73 13.29
CA PHE A 36 -12.16 -7.21 14.26
C PHE A 36 -12.76 -8.20 15.25
N SER A 37 -12.02 -9.28 15.48
CA SER A 37 -12.29 -10.24 16.54
C SER A 37 -12.18 -9.61 17.93
N ILE A 38 -12.70 -10.29 18.94
CA ILE A 38 -12.61 -9.84 20.37
C ILE A 38 -11.14 -9.65 20.78
N LEU A 39 -10.23 -10.51 20.31
CA LEU A 39 -8.82 -10.43 20.65
C LEU A 39 -8.15 -9.22 20.01
N GLU A 40 -8.49 -8.92 18.76
CA GLU A 40 -7.97 -7.75 18.06
C GLU A 40 -8.48 -6.45 18.69
N LYS A 41 -9.76 -6.38 19.03
CA LYS A 41 -10.33 -5.23 19.77
C LYS A 41 -9.64 -5.04 21.12
N LYS A 42 -9.38 -6.14 21.82
CA LYS A 42 -8.65 -6.07 23.09
C LYS A 42 -7.23 -5.55 22.88
N TRP A 43 -6.53 -6.06 21.87
CA TRP A 43 -5.17 -5.60 21.55
C TRP A 43 -5.15 -4.11 21.19
N ILE A 44 -6.10 -3.63 20.37
CA ILE A 44 -6.25 -2.22 20.02
C ILE A 44 -6.41 -1.37 21.29
N ASN A 45 -7.32 -1.75 22.17
CA ASN A 45 -7.56 -1.03 23.43
C ASN A 45 -6.34 -1.02 24.36
N ASP A 46 -5.64 -2.16 24.47
CA ASP A 46 -4.45 -2.29 25.31
C ASP A 46 -3.28 -1.44 24.77
N ASN A 47 -3.27 -1.13 23.48
CA ASN A 47 -2.21 -0.37 22.80
C ASN A 47 -2.59 1.07 22.41
N ALA A 48 -3.81 1.52 22.65
CA ALA A 48 -4.27 2.86 22.27
C ALA A 48 -3.44 4.01 22.90
N SER A 49 -2.78 3.78 24.04
CA SER A 49 -1.88 4.76 24.67
C SER A 49 -0.40 4.56 24.34
N ASN A 50 -0.06 3.50 23.61
CA ASN A 50 1.32 3.18 23.24
C ASN A 50 1.65 3.78 21.88
N VAL A 51 2.95 4.04 21.66
CA VAL A 51 3.48 4.41 20.33
C VAL A 51 4.12 3.18 19.72
N ILE A 52 3.63 2.76 18.57
CA ILE A 52 4.13 1.60 17.84
C ILE A 52 5.13 2.08 16.78
N ASP A 53 6.36 1.61 16.87
CA ASP A 53 7.37 1.90 15.85
C ASP A 53 7.08 1.08 14.59
N ILE A 54 6.96 1.77 13.45
CA ILE A 54 6.81 1.15 12.13
C ILE A 54 7.78 1.80 11.16
N SER A 55 8.50 0.97 10.42
CA SER A 55 9.47 1.42 9.44
C SER A 55 8.98 1.05 8.04
N VAL A 56 8.89 2.04 7.15
CA VAL A 56 8.43 1.89 5.78
C VAL A 56 9.60 2.09 4.84
N TYR A 57 9.87 1.12 4.00
CA TYR A 57 10.96 1.16 3.03
C TYR A 57 10.65 2.14 1.89
N ASN A 58 11.61 2.99 1.57
CA ASN A 58 11.54 3.96 0.48
C ASN A 58 11.87 3.30 -0.85
N ASP A 59 10.95 2.53 -1.39
CA ASP A 59 11.19 1.78 -2.61
C ASP A 59 10.12 2.08 -3.66
N ILE A 60 8.89 2.22 -3.22
CA ILE A 60 7.74 2.28 -4.09
C ILE A 60 7.06 3.64 -3.91
N PRO A 61 7.14 4.55 -4.90
CA PRO A 61 6.64 5.93 -4.77
C PRO A 61 5.19 6.01 -4.30
N VAL A 62 4.31 5.12 -4.79
CA VAL A 62 2.89 5.10 -4.45
C VAL A 62 2.65 4.59 -3.03
N TYR A 63 3.39 3.58 -2.58
CA TYR A 63 3.15 2.91 -1.29
C TYR A 63 3.91 3.53 -0.13
N GLY A 64 5.15 3.91 -0.32
CA GLY A 64 5.95 4.53 0.74
C GLY A 64 7.21 5.18 0.23
N ASN A 65 7.21 6.50 0.10
CA ASN A 65 8.38 7.28 -0.28
C ASN A 65 8.47 8.55 0.57
N ASN A 66 9.56 8.69 1.30
CA ASN A 66 9.87 9.86 2.11
C ASN A 66 8.73 10.34 3.04
N GLY A 67 8.07 9.40 3.70
CA GLY A 67 6.99 9.69 4.64
C GLY A 67 5.63 9.97 4.00
N LYS A 68 5.45 9.64 2.72
CA LYS A 68 4.22 9.79 1.96
C LYS A 68 3.84 8.47 1.30
N GLY A 69 2.59 8.35 0.85
CA GLY A 69 2.08 7.20 0.12
C GLY A 69 1.06 6.40 0.91
N VAL A 70 0.44 5.43 0.25
CA VAL A 70 -0.72 4.67 0.73
C VAL A 70 -0.49 4.04 2.12
N ILE A 71 0.72 3.56 2.40
CA ILE A 71 1.02 2.96 3.72
C ILE A 71 0.96 4.02 4.83
N PHE A 72 1.48 5.22 4.57
CA PHE A 72 1.43 6.31 5.55
C PHE A 72 0.01 6.79 5.79
N ASP A 73 -0.79 6.92 4.72
CA ASP A 73 -2.20 7.30 4.80
C ASP A 73 -3.01 6.26 5.55
N LEU A 74 -2.78 4.96 5.31
CA LEU A 74 -3.40 3.85 6.04
C LEU A 74 -3.08 3.92 7.54
N LEU A 75 -1.84 4.19 7.92
CA LEU A 75 -1.44 4.33 9.32
C LEU A 75 -2.09 5.56 9.98
N ASP A 76 -2.29 6.65 9.25
CA ASP A 76 -3.00 7.83 9.74
C ASP A 76 -4.49 7.55 9.93
N ASP A 77 -5.12 6.79 9.03
CA ASP A 77 -6.49 6.32 9.18
C ASP A 77 -6.65 5.42 10.41
N PHE A 78 -5.71 4.51 10.65
CA PHE A 78 -5.70 3.67 11.85
C PHE A 78 -5.57 4.51 13.12
N THR A 79 -4.70 5.52 13.13
CA THR A 79 -4.57 6.45 14.25
C THR A 79 -5.89 7.17 14.52
N THR A 80 -6.51 7.69 13.44
CA THR A 80 -7.75 8.47 13.56
C THR A 80 -8.93 7.60 13.99
N THR A 81 -9.02 6.38 13.46
CA THR A 81 -10.18 5.50 13.68
C THR A 81 -10.08 4.73 14.99
N TYR A 82 -8.89 4.27 15.37
CA TYR A 82 -8.70 3.35 16.49
C TYR A 82 -7.85 3.92 17.63
N GLY A 83 -7.33 5.14 17.49
CA GLY A 83 -6.51 5.79 18.52
C GLY A 83 -5.11 5.19 18.70
N ILE A 84 -4.66 4.32 17.78
CA ILE A 84 -3.31 3.75 17.82
C ILE A 84 -2.31 4.76 17.26
N ASN A 85 -1.27 5.08 18.02
CA ASN A 85 -0.25 6.01 17.60
C ASN A 85 0.94 5.26 16.97
N PHE A 86 1.38 5.71 15.79
CA PHE A 86 2.53 5.17 15.10
C PHE A 86 3.68 6.16 15.06
N ASN A 87 4.88 5.69 15.42
CA ASN A 87 6.12 6.38 15.09
C ASN A 87 6.59 5.85 13.73
N LYS A 88 6.27 6.61 12.68
CA LYS A 88 6.49 6.22 11.27
C LYS A 88 7.88 6.67 10.83
N ILE A 89 8.71 5.74 10.39
CA ILE A 89 10.09 5.96 9.98
C ILE A 89 10.23 5.52 8.53
N SER A 90 10.56 6.45 7.64
CA SER A 90 11.01 6.11 6.29
C SER A 90 12.47 5.66 6.32
N TYR A 91 12.80 4.58 5.62
CA TYR A 91 14.18 4.11 5.55
C TYR A 91 14.56 3.63 4.14
N SER A 92 15.84 3.68 3.86
CA SER A 92 16.45 3.16 2.64
C SER A 92 17.56 2.16 3.00
N VAL A 93 18.20 1.58 2.00
CA VAL A 93 19.36 0.70 2.20
C VAL A 93 20.44 1.39 2.99
N GLU A 94 20.66 2.69 2.75
CA GLU A 94 21.74 3.48 3.35
C GLU A 94 21.56 3.67 4.85
N ASN A 95 20.32 3.84 5.34
CA ASN A 95 20.04 4.08 6.75
C ASN A 95 19.42 2.89 7.48
N LYS A 96 19.47 1.69 6.87
CA LYS A 96 18.89 0.44 7.42
C LYS A 96 19.46 0.09 8.80
N SER A 97 20.70 0.45 9.09
CA SER A 97 21.34 0.18 10.38
C SER A 97 20.75 0.96 11.56
N SER A 98 19.98 2.01 11.29
CA SER A 98 19.31 2.83 12.32
C SER A 98 17.96 2.28 12.77
N LEU A 99 17.47 1.19 12.15
CA LEU A 99 16.17 0.61 12.47
C LEU A 99 16.20 -0.12 13.80
N LYS A 100 15.14 0.05 14.58
CA LYS A 100 14.93 -0.74 15.80
C LYS A 100 14.67 -2.20 15.45
N GLU A 101 15.29 -3.11 16.18
CA GLU A 101 15.21 -4.56 15.93
C GLU A 101 13.77 -5.10 16.06
N ASN A 102 12.97 -4.53 16.97
CA ASN A 102 11.60 -4.95 17.27
C ASN A 102 10.52 -4.11 16.59
N ALA A 103 10.87 -3.23 15.64
CA ALA A 103 9.90 -2.45 14.90
C ALA A 103 9.22 -3.30 13.82
N PHE A 104 7.94 -3.02 13.57
CA PHE A 104 7.29 -3.52 12.36
C PHE A 104 7.98 -2.89 11.15
N LYS A 105 8.18 -3.70 10.10
CA LYS A 105 8.84 -3.25 8.87
C LYS A 105 7.94 -3.52 7.69
N VAL A 106 7.63 -2.49 6.92
CA VAL A 106 7.01 -2.62 5.60
C VAL A 106 8.14 -2.63 4.58
N ILE A 107 8.27 -3.71 3.87
CA ILE A 107 9.34 -3.93 2.88
C ILE A 107 8.75 -4.33 1.54
N SER A 108 9.39 -3.96 0.46
CA SER A 108 9.24 -4.63 -0.82
C SER A 108 10.06 -5.94 -0.77
N ASN A 109 9.44 -7.05 -1.10
CA ASN A 109 10.09 -8.35 -1.02
C ASN A 109 9.69 -9.24 -2.20
N ASN A 110 10.69 -9.70 -2.92
CA ASN A 110 10.54 -10.60 -4.06
C ASN A 110 10.77 -12.07 -3.69
N THR A 111 10.90 -12.37 -2.40
CA THR A 111 11.10 -13.74 -1.91
C THR A 111 9.80 -14.32 -1.34
N ALA A 112 9.75 -15.63 -1.19
CA ALA A 112 8.63 -16.30 -0.56
C ALA A 112 8.40 -15.76 0.86
N LEU A 113 7.13 -15.51 1.21
CA LEU A 113 6.72 -15.08 2.54
C LEU A 113 7.03 -16.18 3.57
N THR A 114 7.41 -15.76 4.76
CA THR A 114 7.55 -16.61 5.93
C THR A 114 6.30 -16.57 6.80
N ASP A 115 6.19 -17.46 7.79
CA ASP A 115 5.07 -17.47 8.75
C ASP A 115 4.95 -16.17 9.59
N LYS A 116 5.95 -15.31 9.55
CA LYS A 116 6.00 -14.04 10.28
C LYS A 116 5.62 -12.85 9.42
N ASP A 117 5.51 -13.04 8.12
CA ASP A 117 5.23 -11.99 7.16
C ASP A 117 3.74 -11.93 6.87
N ILE A 118 3.23 -10.72 6.67
CA ILE A 118 1.86 -10.47 6.26
C ILE A 118 1.93 -9.81 4.90
N LEU A 119 1.33 -10.45 3.90
CA LEU A 119 1.18 -9.87 2.59
C LEU A 119 0.18 -8.70 2.68
N LEU A 120 0.63 -7.51 2.38
CA LEU A 120 -0.23 -6.33 2.31
C LEU A 120 -0.80 -6.16 0.92
N TYR A 121 0.01 -6.47 -0.11
CA TYR A 121 -0.36 -6.24 -1.48
C TYR A 121 0.62 -6.96 -2.44
N GLU A 122 0.15 -7.32 -3.64
CA GLU A 122 0.97 -7.85 -4.73
C GLU A 122 0.94 -6.90 -5.91
N ASP A 123 2.09 -6.71 -6.56
CA ASP A 123 2.20 -5.96 -7.80
C ASP A 123 2.67 -6.86 -8.95
N ASN A 124 2.41 -6.43 -10.16
CA ASN A 124 2.83 -7.12 -11.36
C ASN A 124 3.92 -6.32 -12.08
N TYR A 125 4.85 -7.02 -12.69
CA TYR A 125 5.76 -6.40 -13.63
C TYR A 125 5.08 -6.21 -14.98
N VAL A 126 5.35 -5.07 -15.60
CA VAL A 126 4.85 -4.74 -16.93
C VAL A 126 6.00 -4.42 -17.87
N LEU A 127 5.87 -4.87 -19.09
CA LEU A 127 6.76 -4.47 -20.18
C LEU A 127 6.22 -3.17 -20.77
N VAL A 128 7.06 -2.16 -20.82
CA VAL A 128 6.75 -0.83 -21.34
C VAL A 128 7.69 -0.51 -22.49
N GLY A 129 7.17 -0.06 -23.61
CA GLY A 129 7.96 0.29 -24.79
C GLY A 129 7.72 1.72 -25.26
N THR A 130 8.72 2.29 -25.92
CA THR A 130 8.63 3.61 -26.56
C THR A 130 8.07 3.53 -27.99
N LYS A 131 8.09 2.34 -28.59
CA LYS A 131 7.57 2.07 -29.92
C LYS A 131 6.29 1.26 -29.83
N LYS A 132 5.34 1.57 -30.71
CA LYS A 132 4.10 0.82 -30.85
C LYS A 132 4.34 -0.44 -31.69
N GLU A 133 5.18 -1.33 -31.21
CA GLU A 133 5.35 -2.67 -31.78
C GLU A 133 4.49 -3.65 -31.00
N SER A 134 3.89 -4.62 -31.70
CA SER A 134 3.09 -5.65 -31.04
C SER A 134 4.04 -6.68 -30.43
N ILE A 135 4.08 -6.76 -29.12
CA ILE A 135 4.68 -7.86 -28.36
C ILE A 135 3.52 -8.62 -27.73
N ASP A 136 3.05 -9.65 -28.43
CA ASP A 136 1.85 -10.40 -28.03
C ASP A 136 2.19 -11.58 -27.13
N THR A 137 3.43 -12.04 -27.17
CA THR A 137 3.91 -13.15 -26.36
C THR A 137 5.29 -12.88 -25.78
N ILE A 138 5.65 -13.61 -24.74
CA ILE A 138 6.98 -13.52 -24.14
C ILE A 138 8.12 -13.88 -25.13
N TYR A 139 7.84 -14.67 -26.17
CA TYR A 139 8.81 -15.07 -27.19
C TYR A 139 9.11 -13.96 -28.19
N ASP A 140 8.22 -12.97 -28.31
CA ASP A 140 8.46 -11.78 -29.14
C ASP A 140 9.52 -10.87 -28.50
N MET A 141 9.89 -11.15 -27.25
CA MET A 141 10.98 -10.47 -26.54
C MET A 141 12.37 -11.03 -26.88
N ASP A 142 12.49 -12.04 -27.74
CA ASP A 142 13.77 -12.62 -28.15
C ASP A 142 14.67 -11.54 -28.80
N ASN A 143 15.92 -11.45 -28.34
CA ASN A 143 16.93 -10.49 -28.79
C ASN A 143 16.67 -9.01 -28.44
N LEU A 144 15.73 -8.70 -27.54
CA LEU A 144 15.52 -7.33 -27.09
C LEU A 144 16.58 -6.86 -26.07
N SER A 145 16.81 -5.55 -26.08
CA SER A 145 17.51 -4.85 -24.97
C SER A 145 16.49 -4.24 -24.05
N ILE A 146 16.49 -4.66 -22.78
CA ILE A 146 15.47 -4.31 -21.81
C ILE A 146 16.10 -3.61 -20.61
N GLY A 147 15.62 -2.41 -20.32
CA GLY A 147 15.96 -1.71 -19.09
C GLY A 147 15.30 -2.36 -17.87
N VAL A 148 16.06 -2.51 -16.80
CA VAL A 148 15.56 -3.07 -15.54
C VAL A 148 16.19 -2.37 -14.35
N LEU A 149 15.46 -2.28 -13.24
CA LEU A 149 16.06 -1.84 -12.00
C LEU A 149 17.01 -2.92 -11.47
N SER A 150 18.17 -2.49 -10.95
CA SER A 150 19.16 -3.42 -10.38
C SER A 150 18.59 -4.25 -9.24
N SER A 151 17.66 -3.67 -8.45
CA SER A 151 16.92 -4.37 -7.40
C SER A 151 16.09 -5.53 -7.92
N ASP A 152 15.56 -5.43 -9.14
CA ASP A 152 14.58 -6.34 -9.71
C ASP A 152 15.18 -7.32 -10.72
N MET A 153 16.44 -7.10 -11.07
CA MET A 153 17.16 -7.90 -12.07
C MET A 153 17.05 -9.42 -11.83
N GLY A 154 17.20 -9.82 -10.56
CA GLY A 154 17.18 -11.25 -10.21
C GLY A 154 15.83 -11.90 -10.48
N ILE A 155 14.74 -11.22 -10.16
CA ILE A 155 13.39 -11.77 -10.35
C ILE A 155 13.00 -11.76 -11.82
N ILE A 156 13.31 -10.68 -12.54
CA ILE A 156 12.99 -10.53 -13.96
C ILE A 156 13.73 -11.56 -14.78
N SER A 157 15.05 -11.70 -14.58
CA SER A 157 15.85 -12.67 -15.32
C SER A 157 15.41 -14.12 -15.06
N ASN A 158 15.04 -14.45 -13.83
CA ASN A 158 14.51 -15.77 -13.49
C ASN A 158 13.14 -16.04 -14.13
N SER A 159 12.30 -15.03 -14.27
CA SER A 159 10.99 -15.15 -14.91
C SER A 159 11.06 -15.29 -16.42
N LEU A 160 12.11 -14.75 -17.05
CA LEU A 160 12.30 -14.74 -18.51
C LEU A 160 13.32 -15.78 -19.00
N THR A 161 13.55 -16.85 -18.26
CA THR A 161 14.52 -17.90 -18.64
C THR A 161 14.19 -18.61 -19.95
N SER A 162 12.94 -18.59 -20.39
CA SER A 162 12.50 -19.17 -21.67
C SER A 162 12.75 -18.26 -22.87
N VAL A 163 13.02 -16.98 -22.65
CA VAL A 163 13.29 -15.99 -23.70
C VAL A 163 14.78 -15.98 -24.05
N LYS A 164 15.09 -15.93 -25.32
CA LYS A 164 16.48 -16.06 -25.79
C LYS A 164 17.14 -14.70 -26.03
N ASN A 165 18.42 -14.64 -25.65
CA ASN A 165 19.31 -13.53 -26.01
C ASN A 165 18.80 -12.15 -25.54
N ILE A 166 18.09 -12.06 -24.40
CA ILE A 166 17.77 -10.76 -23.81
C ILE A 166 19.05 -10.10 -23.30
N SER A 167 19.22 -8.83 -23.65
CA SER A 167 20.25 -7.97 -23.08
C SER A 167 19.62 -7.07 -22.02
N TYR A 168 20.02 -7.24 -20.73
CA TYR A 168 19.53 -6.42 -19.66
C TYR A 168 20.42 -5.21 -19.44
N ILE A 169 19.81 -4.01 -19.45
CA ILE A 169 20.47 -2.74 -19.14
C ILE A 169 20.02 -2.34 -17.74
N GLN A 170 20.91 -2.54 -16.76
CA GLN A 170 20.60 -2.27 -15.36
C GLN A 170 20.75 -0.77 -15.05
N LYS A 171 19.83 -0.25 -14.30
CA LYS A 171 19.81 1.12 -13.75
C LYS A 171 19.46 1.06 -12.26
N GLU A 172 20.01 1.99 -11.48
CA GLU A 172 19.80 1.99 -10.04
C GLU A 172 18.45 2.61 -9.64
N THR A 173 17.96 3.57 -10.43
CA THR A 173 16.74 4.31 -10.13
C THR A 173 15.81 4.39 -11.35
N ILE A 174 14.55 4.70 -11.08
CA ILE A 174 13.53 4.89 -12.13
C ILE A 174 13.85 6.12 -12.98
N GLU A 175 14.43 7.17 -12.37
CA GLU A 175 14.84 8.39 -13.08
C GLU A 175 15.98 8.10 -14.07
N GLU A 176 16.87 7.17 -13.76
CA GLU A 176 17.90 6.70 -14.69
C GLU A 176 17.30 5.92 -15.85
N ILE A 177 16.29 5.09 -15.61
CA ILE A 177 15.52 4.40 -16.67
C ILE A 177 14.85 5.43 -17.57
N GLU A 178 14.14 6.40 -16.99
CA GLU A 178 13.50 7.48 -17.75
C GLU A 178 14.51 8.26 -18.61
N SER A 179 15.67 8.57 -18.06
CA SER A 179 16.73 9.28 -18.78
C SER A 179 17.29 8.44 -19.93
N ALA A 180 17.50 7.16 -19.72
CA ALA A 180 17.98 6.23 -20.73
C ALA A 180 16.97 6.05 -21.88
N ILE A 181 15.68 6.05 -21.57
CA ILE A 181 14.62 6.04 -22.56
C ILE A 181 14.59 7.35 -23.37
N LYS A 182 14.67 8.50 -22.69
CA LYS A 182 14.71 9.83 -23.36
C LYS A 182 15.91 9.97 -24.27
N ASN A 183 17.02 9.33 -23.94
CA ASN A 183 18.26 9.34 -24.73
C ASN A 183 18.30 8.23 -25.80
N GLU A 184 17.21 7.46 -25.95
CA GLU A 184 17.11 6.32 -26.88
C GLU A 184 18.13 5.20 -26.61
N GLU A 185 18.65 5.11 -25.38
CA GLU A 185 19.54 4.03 -24.92
C GLU A 185 18.77 2.74 -24.67
N ILE A 186 17.50 2.87 -24.29
CA ILE A 186 16.57 1.78 -23.96
C ILE A 186 15.28 1.98 -24.75
N GLU A 187 14.82 0.95 -25.45
CA GLU A 187 13.53 0.96 -26.15
C GLU A 187 12.42 0.31 -25.33
N TYR A 188 12.78 -0.64 -24.47
CA TYR A 188 11.85 -1.39 -23.62
C TYR A 188 12.35 -1.41 -22.19
N THR A 189 11.42 -1.39 -21.25
CA THR A 189 11.74 -1.56 -19.82
C THR A 189 10.72 -2.48 -19.16
N ILE A 190 11.17 -3.26 -18.17
CA ILE A 190 10.28 -4.02 -17.29
C ILE A 190 10.36 -3.40 -15.91
N ILE A 191 9.23 -2.91 -15.43
CA ILE A 191 9.09 -2.22 -14.16
C ILE A 191 7.81 -2.67 -13.44
N PRO A 192 7.72 -2.52 -12.12
CA PRO A 192 6.47 -2.71 -11.38
C PRO A 192 5.35 -1.80 -11.92
N TYR A 193 4.12 -2.33 -11.97
CA TYR A 193 2.97 -1.60 -12.52
C TYR A 193 2.68 -0.29 -11.79
N ASN A 194 2.86 -0.26 -10.48
CA ASN A 194 2.72 0.96 -9.69
C ASN A 194 3.71 2.06 -10.10
N MET A 195 4.95 1.69 -10.43
CA MET A 195 5.94 2.64 -10.95
C MET A 195 5.54 3.14 -12.33
N TYR A 196 5.01 2.24 -13.20
CA TYR A 196 4.46 2.64 -14.48
C TYR A 196 3.35 3.70 -14.35
N MET A 197 2.49 3.55 -13.37
CA MET A 197 1.40 4.51 -13.13
C MET A 197 1.88 5.90 -12.69
N ASP A 198 3.08 5.98 -12.11
CA ASP A 198 3.71 7.24 -11.68
C ASP A 198 4.51 7.93 -12.81
N LEU A 199 4.80 7.21 -13.90
CA LEU A 199 5.52 7.73 -15.08
C LEU A 199 4.63 8.65 -15.93
N ASN A 200 4.34 9.85 -15.44
CA ASN A 200 3.37 10.78 -16.04
C ASN A 200 3.82 11.48 -17.33
N TYR A 201 5.05 11.28 -17.83
CA TYR A 201 5.66 12.17 -18.82
C TYR A 201 6.18 11.53 -20.10
N ILE A 202 6.08 10.22 -20.27
CA ILE A 202 6.60 9.55 -21.47
C ILE A 202 5.44 8.84 -22.16
N PRO A 203 5.31 8.95 -23.50
CA PRO A 203 4.33 8.16 -24.24
C PRO A 203 4.78 6.69 -24.27
N PHE A 204 4.58 6.01 -23.16
CA PHE A 204 4.77 4.58 -23.08
C PHE A 204 3.51 3.87 -23.58
N PHE A 205 3.72 2.78 -24.28
CA PHE A 205 2.66 1.84 -24.61
C PHE A 205 2.83 0.63 -23.69
N LEU A 206 1.80 0.35 -22.91
CA LEU A 206 1.70 -0.92 -22.20
C LEU A 206 1.58 -2.02 -23.26
N LEU A 207 2.53 -2.92 -23.24
CA LEU A 207 2.51 -4.09 -24.10
C LEU A 207 1.77 -5.19 -23.36
N HIS A 208 0.66 -5.66 -23.92
CA HIS A 208 -0.21 -6.67 -23.32
C HIS A 208 0.23 -8.07 -23.69
#